data_06e9b896291f88aceeb023f7c4e3495c
#
_entry.id   06e9b896291f88aceeb023f7c4e3495c
#
_cell.length_a   1.000
_cell.length_b   1.000
_cell.length_c   1.000
_cell.angle_alpha   90.00
_cell.angle_beta   90.00
_cell.angle_gamma   90.00
#
_symmetry.space_group_name_H-M   'P 1'
#
loop_
_entity.id
_entity.type
_entity.pdbx_description
1 polymer ?
#
loop_
_entity_poly.entity_id
_entity_poly.type
_entity_poly.pdbx_seq_one_letter_code
_entity_poly.pdbx_strand_id
1 'polypeptide(L)'
;VCKHCNSSLGTYVDNYFVNHHFIKSKRQFLRLRSQNGNIPNAFQEGITADGERIRMSADFVPSVVPSVKQEGNKLITHANSVAEARKILSTKLRRLHMPLEKIEEYISKIDESCFQSFQPEIRYDILLDINRFLLEALKIGYEYAVYKFGDRYLDDPTAANIRARLNLAISGKLQFSCEKPPEASYAPEYLISSLGKSSFIGAHYISIASTIHNELIAHVVLFFSPVSAFQVLLSKQANLYLENGQITEDFIDLTQKESQ
;
A
#
# COMPACT_ATOMS: atom_id res chain seq x y z
N VAL A 1 -24.75 5.89 -2.53
CA VAL A 1 -23.92 6.71 -1.60
C VAL A 1 -23.94 8.15 -2.08
N CYS A 2 -24.21 9.13 -1.20
CA CYS A 2 -24.19 10.54 -1.60
C CYS A 2 -22.74 11.00 -1.87
N LYS A 3 -22.57 12.06 -2.71
CA LYS A 3 -21.24 12.60 -3.06
C LYS A 3 -20.41 12.97 -1.83
N HIS A 4 -21.05 13.55 -0.81
CA HIS A 4 -20.37 13.93 0.43
C HIS A 4 -19.88 12.69 1.20
N CYS A 5 -20.73 11.68 1.40
CA CYS A 5 -20.35 10.44 2.08
C CYS A 5 -19.21 9.71 1.34
N ASN A 6 -19.28 9.63 0.01
CA ASN A 6 -18.24 9.00 -0.80
C ASN A 6 -16.90 9.74 -0.70
N SER A 7 -16.92 11.08 -0.75
CA SER A 7 -15.71 11.88 -0.58
C SER A 7 -15.10 11.74 0.81
N SER A 8 -15.95 11.66 1.84
CA SER A 8 -15.49 11.46 3.22
C SER A 8 -14.94 10.06 3.46
N LEU A 9 -15.57 9.00 2.90
CA LEU A 9 -15.00 7.65 2.91
C LEU A 9 -13.64 7.62 2.21
N GLY A 10 -13.53 8.26 1.04
CA GLY A 10 -12.27 8.42 0.32
C GLY A 10 -11.17 9.05 1.18
N THR A 11 -11.51 10.07 1.96
CA THR A 11 -10.54 10.77 2.80
C THR A 11 -10.13 9.97 4.04
N TYR A 12 -11.09 9.41 4.77
CA TYR A 12 -10.85 8.84 6.10
C TYR A 12 -10.63 7.33 6.11
N VAL A 13 -11.10 6.62 5.09
CA VAL A 13 -10.95 5.16 4.96
C VAL A 13 -9.98 4.82 3.83
N ASP A 14 -10.34 5.13 2.58
CA ASP A 14 -9.60 4.68 1.40
C ASP A 14 -8.19 5.29 1.33
N ASN A 15 -8.02 6.56 1.72
CA ASN A 15 -6.75 7.26 1.59
C ASN A 15 -5.61 6.59 2.37
N TYR A 16 -5.90 6.07 3.56
CA TYR A 16 -4.92 5.30 4.32
C TYR A 16 -4.54 4.02 3.57
N PHE A 17 -5.55 3.28 3.10
CA PHE A 17 -5.38 1.99 2.45
C PHE A 17 -4.60 2.14 1.13
N VAL A 18 -5.05 3.01 0.21
CA VAL A 18 -4.41 3.18 -1.11
C VAL A 18 -2.99 3.74 -1.02
N ASN A 19 -2.68 4.47 0.06
CA ASN A 19 -1.35 5.03 0.31
C ASN A 19 -0.45 4.13 1.15
N HIS A 20 -0.96 3.01 1.68
CA HIS A 20 -0.17 2.06 2.45
C HIS A 20 0.93 1.42 1.58
N HIS A 21 2.12 1.21 2.15
CA HIS A 21 3.28 0.67 1.42
C HIS A 21 2.99 -0.66 0.73
N PHE A 22 2.28 -1.58 1.39
CA PHE A 22 1.89 -2.86 0.81
C PHE A 22 1.05 -2.67 -0.47
N ILE A 23 0.03 -1.82 -0.44
CA ILE A 23 -0.84 -1.55 -1.59
C ILE A 23 -0.08 -0.82 -2.70
N LYS A 24 0.72 0.19 -2.33
CA LYS A 24 1.60 0.87 -3.28
C LYS A 24 2.57 -0.09 -3.96
N SER A 25 3.18 -1.04 -3.22
CA SER A 25 4.09 -2.02 -3.79
C SER A 25 3.39 -2.93 -4.80
N LYS A 26 2.19 -3.44 -4.48
CA LYS A 26 1.39 -4.24 -5.41
C LYS A 26 1.08 -3.46 -6.69
N ARG A 27 0.64 -2.20 -6.54
CA ARG A 27 0.35 -1.32 -7.69
C ARG A 27 1.60 -1.00 -8.51
N GLN A 28 2.75 -0.81 -7.86
CA GLN A 28 4.03 -0.60 -8.52
C GLN A 28 4.47 -1.82 -9.33
N PHE A 29 4.42 -3.02 -8.74
CA PHE A 29 4.72 -4.28 -9.43
C PHE A 29 3.82 -4.53 -10.64
N LEU A 30 2.52 -4.26 -10.49
CA LEU A 30 1.53 -4.42 -11.56
C LEU A 30 1.50 -3.24 -12.54
N ARG A 31 2.32 -2.22 -12.36
CA ARG A 31 2.38 -1.01 -13.19
C ARG A 31 1.06 -0.26 -13.25
N LEU A 32 0.23 -0.36 -12.20
CA LEU A 32 -1.08 0.31 -12.13
C LEU A 32 -0.91 1.81 -11.90
N ARG A 33 -1.40 2.60 -12.85
CA ARG A 33 -1.32 4.05 -12.81
C ARG A 33 -2.39 4.65 -11.89
N SER A 34 -2.08 5.77 -11.27
CA SER A 34 -3.06 6.63 -10.61
C SER A 34 -3.89 7.39 -11.65
N GLN A 35 -4.93 8.08 -11.22
CA GLN A 35 -5.71 8.99 -12.08
C GLN A 35 -4.83 10.05 -12.78
N ASN A 36 -3.73 10.44 -12.15
CA ASN A 36 -2.75 11.38 -12.72
C ASN A 36 -1.73 10.71 -13.66
N GLY A 37 -1.92 9.45 -14.01
CA GLY A 37 -1.03 8.69 -14.90
C GLY A 37 0.26 8.18 -14.26
N ASN A 38 0.52 8.49 -13.00
CA ASN A 38 1.75 8.10 -12.31
C ASN A 38 1.67 6.70 -11.72
N ILE A 39 2.75 5.93 -11.82
CA ILE A 39 2.93 4.68 -11.07
C ILE A 39 3.35 5.06 -9.65
N PRO A 40 2.69 4.54 -8.60
CA PRO A 40 3.10 4.81 -7.23
C PRO A 40 4.49 4.23 -6.97
N ASN A 41 5.29 4.93 -6.17
CA ASN A 41 6.57 4.43 -5.70
C ASN A 41 6.46 4.06 -4.22
N ALA A 42 6.42 2.75 -3.93
CA ALA A 42 6.32 2.24 -2.56
C ALA A 42 7.65 2.29 -1.81
N PHE A 43 8.75 2.20 -2.54
CA PHE A 43 10.10 2.06 -1.97
C PHE A 43 10.92 3.34 -2.17
N GLN A 44 10.29 4.50 -2.03
CA GLN A 44 10.90 5.78 -2.36
C GLN A 44 12.19 6.05 -1.59
N GLU A 45 12.25 5.73 -0.30
CA GLU A 45 13.45 5.86 0.52
C GLU A 45 13.65 4.60 1.38
N GLY A 46 14.89 4.12 1.45
CA GLY A 46 15.29 3.00 2.27
C GLY A 46 16.66 3.27 2.88
N ILE A 47 17.08 2.37 3.76
CA ILE A 47 18.37 2.46 4.47
C ILE A 47 19.13 1.16 4.25
N THR A 48 20.43 1.26 3.94
CA THR A 48 21.33 0.11 3.88
C THR A 48 21.70 -0.38 5.28
N ALA A 49 22.31 -1.56 5.38
CA ALA A 49 22.84 -2.08 6.65
C ALA A 49 23.85 -1.12 7.31
N ASP A 50 24.59 -0.36 6.49
CA ASP A 50 25.59 0.62 6.94
C ASP A 50 25.00 2.01 7.23
N GLY A 51 23.66 2.13 7.18
CA GLY A 51 22.95 3.37 7.47
C GLY A 51 22.95 4.39 6.33
N GLU A 52 23.31 4.00 5.11
CA GLU A 52 23.25 4.86 3.93
C GLU A 52 21.82 4.98 3.42
N ARG A 53 21.41 6.20 3.04
CA ARG A 53 20.10 6.44 2.47
C ARG A 53 20.10 6.16 0.97
N ILE A 54 19.15 5.34 0.56
CA ILE A 54 18.93 4.96 -0.85
C ILE A 54 17.54 5.43 -1.27
N ARG A 55 17.43 5.91 -2.50
CA ARG A 55 16.15 6.13 -3.18
C ARG A 55 15.96 5.07 -4.24
N MET A 56 14.72 4.58 -4.33
CA MET A 56 14.29 3.69 -5.40
C MET A 56 13.34 4.46 -6.32
N SER A 57 13.54 4.37 -7.63
CA SER A 57 12.57 4.90 -8.60
C SER A 57 11.33 3.99 -8.69
N ALA A 58 10.28 4.47 -9.36
CA ALA A 58 9.10 3.64 -9.66
C ALA A 58 9.43 2.44 -10.57
N ASP A 59 10.56 2.48 -11.28
CA ASP A 59 11.08 1.40 -12.13
C ASP A 59 12.08 0.48 -11.42
N PHE A 60 12.13 0.57 -10.08
CA PHE A 60 13.04 -0.21 -9.22
C PHE A 60 14.53 0.04 -9.49
N VAL A 61 14.86 1.22 -10.01
CA VAL A 61 16.27 1.62 -10.19
C VAL A 61 16.74 2.31 -8.89
N PRO A 62 17.70 1.73 -8.17
CA PRO A 62 18.23 2.32 -6.95
C PRO A 62 19.17 3.49 -7.28
N SER A 63 19.20 4.47 -6.37
CA SER A 63 20.15 5.57 -6.38
C SER A 63 20.50 5.97 -4.96
N VAL A 64 21.77 6.32 -4.70
CA VAL A 64 22.17 6.83 -3.40
C VAL A 64 21.63 8.24 -3.19
N VAL A 65 21.27 8.58 -1.95
CA VAL A 65 20.99 9.98 -1.59
C VAL A 65 22.32 10.69 -1.45
N PRO A 66 22.61 11.70 -2.30
CA PRO A 66 23.92 12.34 -2.31
C PRO A 66 24.30 12.90 -0.94
N SER A 67 25.48 12.51 -0.43
CA SER A 67 25.94 12.92 0.88
C SER A 67 27.48 13.01 0.94
N VAL A 68 27.99 13.79 1.90
CA VAL A 68 29.40 13.84 2.23
C VAL A 68 29.57 13.62 3.72
N LYS A 69 30.22 12.53 4.11
CA LYS A 69 30.59 12.21 5.48
C LYS A 69 32.05 12.56 5.74
N GLN A 70 32.35 12.98 6.93
CA GLN A 70 33.73 13.20 7.38
C GLN A 70 34.11 12.09 8.36
N GLU A 71 35.16 11.36 8.02
CA GLU A 71 35.77 10.34 8.89
C GLU A 71 37.23 10.70 9.14
N GLY A 72 37.47 11.29 10.32
CA GLY A 72 38.79 11.84 10.65
C GLY A 72 39.18 12.94 9.65
N ASN A 73 40.30 12.72 8.92
CA ASN A 73 40.80 13.65 7.89
C ASN A 73 40.32 13.33 6.48
N LYS A 74 39.43 12.33 6.31
CA LYS A 74 38.91 11.93 5.01
C LYS A 74 37.49 12.43 4.82
N LEU A 75 37.13 12.80 3.59
CA LEU A 75 35.76 13.07 3.17
C LEU A 75 35.32 11.93 2.25
N ILE A 76 34.30 11.19 2.70
CA ILE A 76 33.68 10.14 1.91
C ILE A 76 32.44 10.75 1.25
N THR A 77 32.37 10.62 -0.06
CA THR A 77 31.29 11.19 -0.85
C THR A 77 30.45 10.08 -1.46
N HIS A 78 29.14 10.07 -1.20
CA HIS A 78 28.17 9.19 -1.83
C HIS A 78 27.45 9.96 -2.93
N ALA A 79 27.50 9.45 -4.16
CA ALA A 79 26.90 10.09 -5.31
C ALA A 79 26.63 9.07 -6.43
N ASN A 80 25.72 9.42 -7.34
CA ASN A 80 25.35 8.54 -8.45
C ASN A 80 26.17 8.80 -9.73
N SER A 81 27.00 9.85 -9.72
CA SER A 81 27.88 10.21 -10.84
C SER A 81 29.05 11.08 -10.40
N VAL A 82 30.10 11.13 -11.21
CA VAL A 82 31.28 12.02 -11.03
C VAL A 82 30.82 13.48 -10.93
N ALA A 83 29.92 13.92 -11.81
CA ALA A 83 29.42 15.29 -11.82
C ALA A 83 28.69 15.64 -10.51
N GLU A 84 27.87 14.71 -9.99
CA GLU A 84 27.18 14.89 -8.72
C GLU A 84 28.15 14.91 -7.54
N ALA A 85 29.13 13.99 -7.51
CA ALA A 85 30.18 13.95 -6.48
C ALA A 85 30.96 15.26 -6.41
N ARG A 86 31.40 15.76 -7.57
CA ARG A 86 32.09 17.05 -7.68
C ARG A 86 31.27 18.20 -7.15
N LYS A 87 29.97 18.27 -7.48
CA LYS A 87 29.04 19.31 -7.05
C LYS A 87 28.85 19.32 -5.52
N ILE A 88 28.54 18.16 -4.92
CA ILE A 88 28.29 18.09 -3.47
C ILE A 88 29.54 18.29 -2.64
N LEU A 89 30.69 17.75 -3.10
CA LEU A 89 31.97 17.96 -2.42
C LEU A 89 32.39 19.44 -2.48
N SER A 90 32.28 20.09 -3.64
CA SER A 90 32.52 21.54 -3.79
C SER A 90 31.69 22.33 -2.79
N THR A 91 30.40 22.02 -2.69
CA THR A 91 29.51 22.70 -1.73
C THR A 91 29.95 22.48 -0.28
N LYS A 92 30.37 21.26 0.08
CA LYS A 92 30.88 20.95 1.42
C LYS A 92 32.17 21.67 1.73
N LEU A 93 33.14 21.69 0.81
CA LEU A 93 34.43 22.34 0.98
C LEU A 93 34.30 23.86 1.09
N ARG A 94 33.38 24.49 0.34
CA ARG A 94 33.07 25.93 0.49
C ARG A 94 32.51 26.23 1.89
N ARG A 95 31.65 25.41 2.43
CA ARG A 95 31.12 25.55 3.80
C ARG A 95 32.20 25.38 4.87
N LEU A 96 33.29 24.68 4.56
CA LEU A 96 34.48 24.56 5.40
C LEU A 96 35.49 25.70 5.18
N HIS A 97 35.08 26.75 4.43
CA HIS A 97 35.88 27.93 4.13
C HIS A 97 37.22 27.61 3.41
N MET A 98 37.24 26.53 2.61
CA MET A 98 38.44 26.20 1.83
C MET A 98 38.62 27.19 0.67
N PRO A 99 39.84 27.64 0.35
CA PRO A 99 40.13 28.48 -0.79
C PRO A 99 39.68 27.85 -2.12
N LEU A 100 39.14 28.65 -3.04
CA LEU A 100 38.58 28.17 -4.31
C LEU A 100 39.58 27.35 -5.14
N GLU A 101 40.83 27.81 -5.23
CA GLU A 101 41.91 27.14 -5.95
C GLU A 101 42.14 25.70 -5.44
N LYS A 102 42.10 25.51 -4.13
CA LYS A 102 42.22 24.17 -3.52
C LYS A 102 40.99 23.32 -3.78
N ILE A 103 39.80 23.92 -3.76
CA ILE A 103 38.57 23.22 -4.09
C ILE A 103 38.63 22.68 -5.52
N GLU A 104 39.05 23.51 -6.49
CA GLU A 104 39.20 23.11 -7.89
C GLU A 104 40.26 22.00 -8.06
N GLU A 105 41.38 22.09 -7.38
CA GLU A 105 42.39 21.05 -7.35
C GLU A 105 41.83 19.71 -6.83
N TYR A 106 41.09 19.70 -5.72
CA TYR A 106 40.49 18.47 -5.19
C TYR A 106 39.43 17.90 -6.12
N ILE A 107 38.56 18.74 -6.66
CA ILE A 107 37.46 18.30 -7.53
C ILE A 107 37.99 17.74 -8.85
N SER A 108 39.06 18.33 -9.42
CA SER A 108 39.63 17.85 -10.68
C SER A 108 40.18 16.43 -10.60
N LYS A 109 40.57 15.98 -9.41
CA LYS A 109 41.10 14.63 -9.14
C LYS A 109 40.02 13.55 -9.04
N ILE A 110 38.73 13.93 -8.99
CA ILE A 110 37.64 12.97 -8.92
C ILE A 110 37.26 12.53 -10.35
N ASP A 111 37.45 11.26 -10.62
CA ASP A 111 37.09 10.62 -11.90
C ASP A 111 36.39 9.27 -11.67
N GLU A 112 36.09 8.54 -12.71
CA GLU A 112 35.42 7.23 -12.63
C GLU A 112 36.19 6.19 -11.82
N SER A 113 37.53 6.30 -11.73
CA SER A 113 38.36 5.38 -10.94
C SER A 113 38.14 5.54 -9.41
N CYS A 114 37.62 6.70 -9.00
CA CYS A 114 37.28 6.96 -7.60
C CYS A 114 35.97 6.31 -7.15
N PHE A 115 35.19 5.74 -8.09
CA PHE A 115 33.87 5.16 -7.80
C PHE A 115 34.00 3.66 -7.55
N GLN A 116 33.32 3.21 -6.50
CA GLN A 116 33.07 1.79 -6.26
C GLN A 116 31.59 1.52 -6.42
N SER A 117 31.24 0.58 -7.30
CA SER A 117 29.89 0.06 -7.40
C SER A 117 29.65 -0.94 -6.28
N PHE A 118 28.47 -0.85 -5.64
CA PHE A 118 28.08 -1.80 -4.61
C PHE A 118 26.60 -2.19 -4.77
N GLN A 119 26.25 -3.37 -4.28
CA GLN A 119 24.87 -3.88 -4.25
C GLN A 119 24.45 -4.07 -2.80
N PRO A 120 23.94 -3.03 -2.12
CA PRO A 120 23.56 -3.12 -0.73
C PRO A 120 22.25 -3.87 -0.54
N GLU A 121 22.11 -4.53 0.59
CA GLU A 121 20.80 -4.91 1.12
C GLU A 121 20.06 -3.64 1.58
N ILE A 122 18.85 -3.41 1.08
CA ILE A 122 18.05 -2.25 1.44
C ILE A 122 16.90 -2.72 2.34
N ARG A 123 16.76 -2.09 3.50
CA ARG A 123 15.72 -2.38 4.48
C ARG A 123 14.63 -1.32 4.42
N TYR A 124 13.39 -1.80 4.49
CA TYR A 124 12.20 -0.98 4.56
C TYR A 124 11.35 -1.42 5.75
N ASP A 125 11.03 -0.50 6.63
CA ASP A 125 10.09 -0.74 7.72
C ASP A 125 8.67 -0.44 7.23
N ILE A 126 7.79 -1.43 7.32
CA ILE A 126 6.39 -1.30 6.95
C ILE A 126 5.54 -1.50 8.19
N LEU A 127 4.89 -0.43 8.65
CA LEU A 127 3.91 -0.49 9.72
C LEU A 127 2.53 -0.84 9.14
N LEU A 128 1.95 -1.93 9.61
CA LEU A 128 0.63 -2.37 9.20
C LEU A 128 -0.40 -2.09 10.31
N ASP A 129 -1.30 -1.14 10.07
CA ASP A 129 -2.48 -0.94 10.92
C ASP A 129 -3.60 -1.86 10.44
N ILE A 130 -3.70 -3.03 11.06
CA ILE A 130 -4.66 -4.08 10.72
C ILE A 130 -6.10 -3.58 10.83
N ASN A 131 -6.42 -2.76 11.82
CA ASN A 131 -7.78 -2.28 12.04
C ASN A 131 -8.26 -1.40 10.88
N ARG A 132 -7.37 -0.61 10.29
CA ARG A 132 -7.68 0.17 9.08
C ARG A 132 -7.88 -0.71 7.85
N PHE A 133 -7.12 -1.80 7.71
CA PHE A 133 -7.33 -2.77 6.63
C PHE A 133 -8.67 -3.49 6.78
N LEU A 134 -9.03 -3.88 8.01
CA LEU A 134 -10.33 -4.48 8.29
C LEU A 134 -11.49 -3.52 8.05
N LEU A 135 -11.30 -2.23 8.33
CA LEU A 135 -12.31 -1.21 8.04
C LEU A 135 -12.53 -1.02 6.54
N GLU A 136 -11.45 -1.04 5.75
CA GLU A 136 -11.57 -1.01 4.28
C GLU A 136 -12.28 -2.25 3.75
N ALA A 137 -11.94 -3.44 4.24
CA ALA A 137 -12.62 -4.67 3.87
C ALA A 137 -14.11 -4.62 4.25
N LEU A 138 -14.44 -4.08 5.43
CA LEU A 138 -15.81 -3.87 5.89
C LEU A 138 -16.60 -2.97 4.93
N LYS A 139 -15.98 -1.85 4.51
CA LYS A 139 -16.58 -0.93 3.52
C LYS A 139 -16.84 -1.64 2.20
N ILE A 140 -15.83 -2.32 1.64
CA ILE A 140 -15.93 -3.02 0.36
C ILE A 140 -17.02 -4.10 0.43
N GLY A 141 -17.03 -4.93 1.49
CA GLY A 141 -18.03 -5.96 1.68
C GLY A 141 -19.44 -5.38 1.79
N TYR A 142 -19.62 -4.30 2.53
CA TYR A 142 -20.89 -3.58 2.66
C TYR A 142 -21.38 -3.02 1.31
N GLU A 143 -20.53 -2.30 0.58
CA GLU A 143 -20.88 -1.70 -0.70
C GLU A 143 -21.23 -2.78 -1.74
N TYR A 144 -20.50 -3.89 -1.72
CA TYR A 144 -20.80 -5.03 -2.60
C TYR A 144 -22.12 -5.71 -2.25
N ALA A 145 -22.47 -5.84 -0.95
CA ALA A 145 -23.77 -6.37 -0.55
C ALA A 145 -24.92 -5.45 -0.98
N VAL A 146 -24.75 -4.13 -0.84
CA VAL A 146 -25.73 -3.15 -1.35
C VAL A 146 -25.87 -3.27 -2.88
N TYR A 147 -24.76 -3.43 -3.59
CA TYR A 147 -24.77 -3.62 -5.05
C TYR A 147 -25.54 -4.89 -5.47
N LYS A 148 -25.34 -6.00 -4.77
CA LYS A 148 -25.97 -7.29 -5.12
C LYS A 148 -27.44 -7.39 -4.65
N PHE A 149 -27.79 -6.83 -3.49
CA PHE A 149 -29.11 -7.04 -2.87
C PHE A 149 -29.97 -5.79 -2.79
N GLY A 150 -29.42 -4.62 -3.16
CA GLY A 150 -30.13 -3.35 -3.19
C GLY A 150 -30.64 -2.88 -1.83
N ASP A 151 -31.74 -2.16 -1.84
CA ASP A 151 -32.33 -1.53 -0.65
C ASP A 151 -32.70 -2.53 0.44
N ARG A 152 -33.05 -3.76 0.06
CA ARG A 152 -33.36 -4.84 1.00
C ARG A 152 -32.25 -5.09 2.01
N TYR A 153 -30.98 -4.93 1.62
CA TYR A 153 -29.85 -5.10 2.51
C TYR A 153 -29.69 -3.90 3.47
N LEU A 154 -30.15 -2.72 3.09
CA LEU A 154 -30.06 -1.54 3.93
C LEU A 154 -30.85 -1.66 5.24
N ASP A 155 -31.90 -2.48 5.26
CA ASP A 155 -32.74 -2.70 6.43
C ASP A 155 -32.21 -3.79 7.38
N ASP A 156 -31.11 -4.49 6.99
CA ASP A 156 -30.49 -5.51 7.81
C ASP A 156 -29.86 -4.91 9.08
N PRO A 157 -30.06 -5.49 10.28
CA PRO A 157 -29.47 -5.00 11.52
C PRO A 157 -27.94 -4.96 11.48
N THR A 158 -27.27 -5.93 10.82
CA THR A 158 -25.82 -5.95 10.66
C THR A 158 -25.37 -4.82 9.75
N ALA A 159 -26.08 -4.59 8.64
CA ALA A 159 -25.83 -3.45 7.75
C ALA A 159 -25.96 -2.11 8.48
N ALA A 160 -26.93 -1.96 9.38
CA ALA A 160 -27.06 -0.77 10.22
C ALA A 160 -25.84 -0.55 11.14
N ASN A 161 -25.32 -1.62 11.75
CA ASN A 161 -24.11 -1.58 12.57
C ASN A 161 -22.88 -1.19 11.74
N ILE A 162 -22.72 -1.78 10.56
CA ILE A 162 -21.63 -1.44 9.65
C ILE A 162 -21.68 0.03 9.25
N ARG A 163 -22.86 0.54 8.85
CA ARG A 163 -23.05 1.97 8.55
C ARG A 163 -22.70 2.89 9.71
N ALA A 164 -23.14 2.53 10.94
CA ALA A 164 -22.80 3.30 12.12
C ALA A 164 -21.29 3.40 12.32
N ARG A 165 -20.56 2.31 12.14
CA ARG A 165 -19.09 2.28 12.23
C ARG A 165 -18.41 3.09 11.13
N LEU A 166 -18.84 2.96 9.88
CA LEU A 166 -18.34 3.77 8.78
C LEU A 166 -18.62 5.27 9.03
N ASN A 167 -19.77 5.63 9.60
CA ASN A 167 -20.08 7.02 9.96
C ASN A 167 -19.16 7.56 11.08
N LEU A 168 -18.79 6.72 12.06
CA LEU A 168 -17.78 7.11 13.07
C LEU A 168 -16.42 7.36 12.42
N ALA A 169 -16.03 6.52 11.47
CA ALA A 169 -14.78 6.72 10.72
C ALA A 169 -14.79 8.04 9.92
N ILE A 170 -15.86 8.31 9.18
CA ILE A 170 -16.06 9.56 8.41
C ILE A 170 -16.00 10.80 9.28
N SER A 171 -16.52 10.72 10.52
CA SER A 171 -16.51 11.85 11.46
C SER A 171 -15.19 12.04 12.20
N GLY A 172 -14.17 11.19 11.93
CA GLY A 172 -12.89 11.21 12.64
C GLY A 172 -12.96 10.77 14.10
N LYS A 173 -14.09 10.19 14.54
CA LYS A 173 -14.32 9.77 15.92
C LYS A 173 -13.89 8.32 16.19
N LEU A 174 -13.56 7.55 15.16
CA LEU A 174 -13.10 6.18 15.34
C LEU A 174 -11.63 6.18 15.79
N GLN A 175 -11.37 5.58 16.96
CA GLN A 175 -10.01 5.35 17.44
C GLN A 175 -9.46 4.05 16.83
N PHE A 176 -8.83 4.14 15.69
CA PHE A 176 -8.32 2.98 14.93
C PHE A 176 -7.37 2.08 15.72
N SER A 177 -6.61 2.65 16.65
CA SER A 177 -5.62 1.89 17.45
C SER A 177 -6.23 0.92 18.46
N CYS A 178 -7.52 1.05 18.81
CA CYS A 178 -8.12 0.33 19.93
C CYS A 178 -9.27 -0.60 19.54
N GLU A 179 -9.89 -0.43 18.38
CA GLU A 179 -11.13 -1.15 18.07
C GLU A 179 -11.09 -1.87 16.71
N LYS A 180 -10.87 -3.17 16.78
CA LYS A 180 -11.13 -4.05 15.63
C LYS A 180 -12.61 -4.03 15.27
N PRO A 181 -13.02 -3.86 14.00
CA PRO A 181 -14.41 -4.05 13.59
C PRO A 181 -14.85 -5.49 13.91
N PRO A 182 -15.88 -5.70 14.74
CA PRO A 182 -16.29 -7.06 15.10
C PRO A 182 -16.83 -7.86 13.92
N GLU A 183 -17.35 -7.18 12.91
CA GLU A 183 -17.88 -7.79 11.68
C GLU A 183 -16.79 -8.19 10.68
N ALA A 184 -15.54 -7.73 10.86
CA ALA A 184 -14.44 -8.00 9.93
C ALA A 184 -13.28 -8.77 10.58
N SER A 185 -12.73 -9.71 9.85
CA SER A 185 -11.56 -10.49 10.27
C SER A 185 -10.71 -10.88 9.05
N TYR A 186 -9.54 -11.48 9.28
CA TYR A 186 -8.82 -12.16 8.21
C TYR A 186 -9.66 -13.31 7.65
N ALA A 187 -9.49 -13.56 6.37
CA ALA A 187 -10.11 -14.72 5.72
C ALA A 187 -9.64 -16.03 6.37
N PRO A 188 -10.46 -17.06 6.36
CA PRO A 188 -10.12 -18.35 6.96
C PRO A 188 -8.94 -19.01 6.23
N GLU A 189 -8.18 -19.84 6.95
CA GLU A 189 -6.93 -20.46 6.49
C GLU A 189 -7.08 -21.24 5.18
N TYR A 190 -8.20 -21.93 4.98
CA TYR A 190 -8.45 -22.67 3.74
C TYR A 190 -8.47 -21.76 2.50
N LEU A 191 -9.04 -20.56 2.63
CA LEU A 191 -9.06 -19.56 1.55
C LEU A 191 -7.66 -18.99 1.33
N ILE A 192 -6.95 -18.64 2.40
CA ILE A 192 -5.57 -18.15 2.35
C ILE A 192 -4.66 -19.18 1.69
N SER A 193 -4.79 -20.45 2.05
CA SER A 193 -4.00 -21.55 1.48
C SER A 193 -4.29 -21.78 -0.01
N SER A 194 -5.55 -21.62 -0.44
CA SER A 194 -5.91 -21.73 -1.86
C SER A 194 -5.34 -20.59 -2.69
N LEU A 195 -5.34 -19.36 -2.15
CA LEU A 195 -4.75 -18.19 -2.79
C LEU A 195 -3.23 -18.33 -2.97
N GLY A 196 -2.54 -18.87 -1.96
CA GLY A 196 -1.08 -19.10 -2.01
C GLY A 196 -0.64 -20.09 -3.08
N LYS A 197 -1.54 -20.96 -3.56
CA LYS A 197 -1.30 -21.92 -4.65
C LYS A 197 -1.62 -21.36 -6.04
N SER A 198 -2.25 -20.20 -6.11
CA SER A 198 -2.66 -19.59 -7.36
C SER A 198 -1.51 -18.86 -8.03
N SER A 199 -1.37 -19.06 -9.34
CA SER A 199 -0.49 -18.24 -10.19
C SER A 199 -1.08 -16.89 -10.57
N PHE A 200 -2.30 -16.60 -10.16
CA PHE A 200 -2.96 -15.32 -10.42
C PHE A 200 -2.33 -14.20 -9.59
N ILE A 201 -1.61 -13.32 -10.26
CA ILE A 201 -1.06 -12.10 -9.68
C ILE A 201 -1.79 -10.93 -10.33
N GLY A 202 -2.39 -10.05 -9.53
CA GLY A 202 -2.96 -8.81 -10.04
C GLY A 202 -4.46 -8.85 -10.32
N ALA A 203 -5.22 -9.58 -9.50
CA ALA A 203 -6.69 -9.52 -9.54
C ALA A 203 -7.25 -9.18 -8.17
N HIS A 204 -8.47 -8.65 -8.16
CA HIS A 204 -9.33 -8.60 -6.99
C HIS A 204 -10.39 -9.69 -7.11
N TYR A 205 -10.71 -10.30 -5.97
CA TYR A 205 -11.82 -11.24 -5.87
C TYR A 205 -12.71 -10.83 -4.73
N ILE A 206 -14.01 -10.79 -4.98
CA ILE A 206 -15.01 -10.55 -3.97
C ILE A 206 -16.14 -11.56 -4.14
N SER A 207 -16.55 -12.18 -3.05
CA SER A 207 -17.70 -13.08 -3.05
C SER A 207 -18.57 -12.85 -1.82
N ILE A 208 -19.86 -13.20 -1.95
CA ILE A 208 -20.77 -13.31 -0.84
C ILE A 208 -21.32 -14.74 -0.82
N ALA A 209 -21.25 -15.38 0.32
CA ALA A 209 -21.71 -16.75 0.52
C ALA A 209 -22.64 -16.87 1.72
N SER A 210 -23.60 -17.79 1.63
CA SER A 210 -24.40 -18.23 2.76
C SER A 210 -23.70 -19.39 3.46
N THR A 211 -23.52 -19.29 4.78
CA THR A 211 -22.93 -20.36 5.60
C THR A 211 -23.98 -21.34 6.13
N ILE A 212 -23.54 -22.50 6.62
CA ILE A 212 -24.39 -23.49 7.29
C ILE A 212 -25.05 -22.94 8.58
N HIS A 213 -24.52 -21.86 9.13
CA HIS A 213 -25.07 -21.19 10.32
C HIS A 213 -26.05 -20.07 9.95
N ASN A 214 -26.50 -20.00 8.70
CA ASN A 214 -27.36 -18.95 8.19
C ASN A 214 -26.73 -17.53 8.29
N GLU A 215 -25.40 -17.45 8.21
CA GLU A 215 -24.68 -16.19 8.15
C GLU A 215 -24.35 -15.83 6.71
N LEU A 216 -24.51 -14.57 6.34
CA LEU A 216 -24.08 -14.01 5.06
C LEU A 216 -22.69 -13.43 5.24
N ILE A 217 -21.70 -13.97 4.56
CA ILE A 217 -20.29 -13.57 4.69
C ILE A 217 -19.76 -13.12 3.33
N ALA A 218 -19.12 -11.94 3.30
CA ALA A 218 -18.30 -11.55 2.16
C ALA A 218 -16.84 -11.98 2.37
N HIS A 219 -16.22 -12.46 1.29
CA HIS A 219 -14.76 -12.58 1.21
C HIS A 219 -14.23 -11.47 0.28
N VAL A 220 -13.32 -10.67 0.79
CA VAL A 220 -12.66 -9.57 0.08
C VAL A 220 -11.19 -9.89 -0.06
N VAL A 221 -10.74 -10.18 -1.28
CA VAL A 221 -9.35 -10.54 -1.57
C VAL A 221 -8.78 -9.55 -2.56
N LEU A 222 -7.82 -8.76 -2.10
CA LEU A 222 -7.22 -7.72 -2.92
C LEU A 222 -5.86 -8.19 -3.45
N PHE A 223 -5.59 -7.90 -4.73
CA PHE A 223 -4.38 -8.31 -5.45
C PHE A 223 -4.11 -9.83 -5.39
N PHE A 224 -5.15 -10.62 -5.19
CA PHE A 224 -5.08 -12.06 -5.02
C PHE A 224 -4.00 -12.49 -4.02
N SER A 225 -3.92 -11.78 -2.90
CA SER A 225 -2.85 -11.91 -1.92
C SER A 225 -3.38 -12.35 -0.55
N PRO A 226 -2.75 -13.36 0.08
CA PRO A 226 -3.13 -13.80 1.43
C PRO A 226 -3.11 -12.70 2.48
N VAL A 227 -2.17 -11.76 2.37
CA VAL A 227 -2.03 -10.64 3.32
C VAL A 227 -3.20 -9.66 3.26
N SER A 228 -3.92 -9.62 2.13
CA SER A 228 -5.08 -8.76 1.92
C SER A 228 -6.34 -9.56 1.62
N ALA A 229 -6.48 -10.70 2.28
CA ALA A 229 -7.66 -11.56 2.24
C ALA A 229 -8.44 -11.43 3.56
N PHE A 230 -9.68 -10.99 3.46
CA PHE A 230 -10.55 -10.69 4.59
C PHE A 230 -11.90 -11.35 4.44
N GLN A 231 -12.56 -11.56 5.58
CA GLN A 231 -13.98 -11.91 5.62
C GLN A 231 -14.76 -10.86 6.40
N VAL A 232 -16.00 -10.62 5.97
CA VAL A 232 -16.92 -9.65 6.57
C VAL A 232 -18.26 -10.30 6.80
N LEU A 233 -18.74 -10.29 8.05
CA LEU A 233 -20.10 -10.69 8.39
C LEU A 233 -21.07 -9.60 7.94
N LEU A 234 -21.92 -9.92 6.97
CA LEU A 234 -22.88 -9.00 6.36
C LEU A 234 -24.29 -9.11 6.99
N SER A 235 -24.70 -10.32 7.36
CA SER A 235 -25.99 -10.61 7.99
C SER A 235 -25.93 -11.89 8.81
N LYS A 236 -26.76 -11.96 9.85
CA LYS A 236 -27.04 -13.20 10.60
C LYS A 236 -28.27 -13.96 10.07
N GLN A 237 -28.78 -13.55 8.94
CA GLN A 237 -29.97 -14.10 8.28
C GLN A 237 -29.73 -14.25 6.77
N ALA A 238 -28.76 -15.10 6.39
CA ALA A 238 -28.37 -15.28 5.00
C ALA A 238 -29.52 -15.73 4.09
N ASN A 239 -30.46 -16.51 4.63
CA ASN A 239 -31.64 -16.99 3.92
C ASN A 239 -32.57 -15.87 3.39
N LEU A 240 -32.42 -14.64 3.89
CA LEU A 240 -33.09 -13.47 3.30
C LEU A 240 -32.48 -13.04 1.97
N TYR A 241 -31.26 -13.46 1.65
CA TYR A 241 -30.48 -12.97 0.51
C TYR A 241 -30.08 -14.06 -0.47
N LEU A 242 -29.62 -15.20 0.05
CA LEU A 242 -29.12 -16.34 -0.70
C LEU A 242 -29.70 -17.64 -0.16
N GLU A 243 -29.87 -18.63 -1.04
CA GLU A 243 -30.15 -20.00 -0.63
C GLU A 243 -28.93 -20.59 0.12
N ASN A 244 -29.17 -21.60 0.96
CA ASN A 244 -28.11 -22.24 1.70
C ASN A 244 -27.05 -22.85 0.77
N GLY A 245 -25.78 -22.48 0.98
CA GLY A 245 -24.66 -22.90 0.16
C GLY A 245 -24.51 -22.14 -1.17
N GLN A 246 -25.37 -21.18 -1.46
CA GLN A 246 -25.25 -20.34 -2.64
C GLN A 246 -24.14 -19.30 -2.48
N ILE A 247 -23.42 -19.03 -3.57
CA ILE A 247 -22.36 -18.04 -3.65
C ILE A 247 -22.64 -17.10 -4.83
N THR A 248 -22.39 -15.82 -4.62
CA THR A 248 -22.27 -14.83 -5.70
C THR A 248 -20.86 -14.23 -5.64
N GLU A 249 -20.22 -14.09 -6.80
CA GLU A 249 -18.83 -13.67 -6.87
C GLU A 249 -18.54 -12.79 -8.09
N ASP A 250 -17.54 -11.94 -7.96
CA ASP A 250 -16.96 -11.16 -9.05
C ASP A 250 -15.42 -11.25 -8.96
N PHE A 251 -14.81 -11.33 -10.14
CA PHE A 251 -13.38 -11.35 -10.32
C PHE A 251 -12.96 -10.16 -11.19
N ILE A 252 -12.04 -9.33 -10.70
CA ILE A 252 -11.58 -8.13 -11.38
C ILE A 252 -10.11 -8.32 -11.73
N ASP A 253 -9.81 -8.59 -12.99
CA ASP A 253 -8.45 -8.68 -13.51
C ASP A 253 -7.86 -7.27 -13.71
N LEU A 254 -6.82 -6.94 -12.94
CA LEU A 254 -6.13 -5.66 -12.99
C LEU A 254 -5.06 -5.60 -14.09
N THR A 255 -4.75 -6.74 -14.72
CA THR A 255 -3.72 -6.84 -15.76
C THR A 255 -4.26 -6.59 -17.15
N GLN A 256 -5.58 -6.68 -17.34
CA GLN A 256 -6.23 -6.31 -18.59
C GLN A 256 -6.10 -4.79 -18.75
N LYS A 257 -5.27 -4.36 -19.69
CA LYS A 257 -5.25 -2.96 -20.13
C LYS A 257 -6.66 -2.68 -20.66
N GLU A 258 -7.34 -1.70 -20.06
CA GLU A 258 -8.50 -1.10 -20.70
C GLU A 258 -8.06 -0.69 -22.11
N SER A 259 -8.52 -1.44 -23.10
CA SER A 259 -8.46 -1.05 -24.51
C SER A 259 -9.51 0.04 -24.70
N GLN A 260 -9.13 1.26 -24.39
CA GLN A 260 -9.84 2.49 -24.78
C GLN A 260 -9.08 3.18 -25.91
#